data_15949fe69ef46ea6adbbad778902ba02
#
_entry.id   15949fe69ef46ea6adbbad778902ba02
#
_cell.length_a   1.000
_cell.length_b   1.000
_cell.length_c   1.000
_cell.angle_alpha   90.00
_cell.angle_beta   90.00
_cell.angle_gamma   90.00
#
_symmetry.space_group_name_H-M   'P 1'
#
loop_
_entity.id
_entity.type
_entity.pdbx_description
1 polymer ?
#
loop_
_entity_poly.entity_id
_entity_poly.type
_entity_poly.pdbx_seq_one_letter_code
_entity_poly.pdbx_strand_id
1 'polypeptide(L)'
;QLFDDVADADPITRDDLDTVIWATLVAMPSNPFFAHNAAVLLPVVGAMILKWQASDKVERAGHASAQSYMWRAGFYDVVLMVVQLVHGARYAADNAHFVLGLYGERLNDYLGEFQNA
;
A
#
# COMPACT_ATOMS: atom_id res chain seq x y z
N GLN A 1 -3.97 -7.41 -2.08
CA GLN A 1 -3.83 -8.84 -2.49
C GLN A 1 -3.85 -8.99 -4.02
N LEU A 2 -4.87 -8.47 -4.71
CA LEU A 2 -4.96 -8.62 -6.16
C LEU A 2 -3.79 -7.96 -6.90
N PHE A 3 -3.36 -6.78 -6.46
CA PHE A 3 -2.22 -6.10 -7.08
C PHE A 3 -0.94 -6.90 -6.93
N ASP A 4 -0.72 -7.51 -5.75
CA ASP A 4 0.41 -8.39 -5.52
C ASP A 4 0.32 -9.64 -6.39
N ASP A 5 -0.88 -10.23 -6.52
CA ASP A 5 -1.11 -11.42 -7.33
C ASP A 5 -0.81 -11.15 -8.81
N VAL A 6 -1.19 -9.99 -9.33
CA VAL A 6 -0.86 -9.58 -10.70
C VAL A 6 0.66 -9.46 -10.88
N ALA A 7 1.33 -8.80 -9.94
CA ALA A 7 2.78 -8.61 -9.99
C ALA A 7 3.53 -9.94 -9.90
N ASP A 8 3.04 -10.87 -9.09
CA ASP A 8 3.64 -12.18 -8.87
C ASP A 8 3.21 -13.20 -9.92
N ALA A 9 2.37 -12.81 -10.87
CA ALA A 9 1.80 -13.67 -11.91
C ALA A 9 0.96 -14.83 -11.33
N ASP A 10 0.39 -14.64 -10.15
CA ASP A 10 -0.52 -15.59 -9.54
C ASP A 10 -1.86 -15.64 -10.29
N PRO A 11 -2.57 -16.77 -10.28
CA PRO A 11 -3.88 -16.84 -10.93
C PRO A 11 -4.86 -15.81 -10.34
N ILE A 12 -5.56 -15.12 -11.24
CA ILE A 12 -6.54 -14.09 -10.87
C ILE A 12 -7.90 -14.56 -11.41
N THR A 13 -8.91 -14.54 -10.54
CA THR A 13 -10.27 -14.89 -10.96
C THR A 13 -10.99 -13.66 -11.51
N ARG A 14 -12.05 -13.93 -12.30
CA ARG A 14 -12.93 -12.88 -12.78
C ARG A 14 -13.59 -12.14 -11.62
N ASP A 15 -13.98 -12.86 -10.57
CA ASP A 15 -14.57 -12.27 -9.38
C ASP A 15 -13.60 -11.30 -8.68
N ASP A 16 -12.32 -11.64 -8.64
CA ASP A 16 -11.29 -10.75 -8.07
C ASP A 16 -11.20 -9.44 -8.86
N LEU A 17 -11.20 -9.53 -10.19
CA LEU A 17 -11.19 -8.35 -11.06
C LEU A 17 -12.45 -7.50 -10.89
N ASP A 18 -13.62 -8.12 -10.85
CA ASP A 18 -14.88 -7.41 -10.65
C ASP A 18 -14.89 -6.70 -9.30
N THR A 19 -14.38 -7.34 -8.25
CA THR A 19 -14.26 -6.75 -6.91
C THR A 19 -13.38 -5.50 -6.93
N VAL A 20 -12.22 -5.57 -7.59
CA VAL A 20 -11.30 -4.42 -7.68
C VAL A 20 -11.92 -3.30 -8.50
N ILE A 21 -12.56 -3.62 -9.61
CA ILE A 21 -13.24 -2.62 -10.45
C ILE A 21 -14.30 -1.88 -9.64
N TRP A 22 -15.15 -2.61 -8.94
CA TRP A 22 -16.18 -1.98 -8.10
C TRP A 22 -15.56 -1.14 -6.98
N ALA A 23 -14.57 -1.70 -6.26
CA ALA A 23 -13.94 -1.01 -5.13
C ALA A 23 -13.27 0.30 -5.56
N THR A 24 -12.57 0.31 -6.72
CA THR A 24 -11.82 1.48 -7.16
C THR A 24 -12.68 2.51 -7.88
N LEU A 25 -13.66 2.07 -8.68
CA LEU A 25 -14.44 2.98 -9.51
C LEU A 25 -15.75 3.43 -8.86
N VAL A 26 -16.25 2.69 -7.90
CA VAL A 26 -17.55 2.98 -7.26
C VAL A 26 -17.44 3.15 -5.75
N ALA A 27 -16.99 2.11 -5.04
CA ALA A 27 -17.04 2.13 -3.57
C ALA A 27 -16.14 3.19 -2.97
N MET A 28 -14.89 3.31 -3.41
CA MET A 28 -13.95 4.30 -2.88
C MET A 28 -14.37 5.74 -3.20
N PRO A 29 -14.71 6.10 -4.46
CA PRO A 29 -15.20 7.44 -4.75
C PRO A 29 -16.52 7.79 -4.06
N SER A 30 -17.36 6.79 -3.77
CA SER A 30 -18.65 6.98 -3.10
C SER A 30 -18.54 7.10 -1.58
N ASN A 31 -17.38 6.76 -1.00
CA ASN A 31 -17.15 6.92 0.43
C ASN A 31 -17.15 8.41 0.78
N PRO A 32 -18.03 8.89 1.69
CA PRO A 32 -18.12 10.33 1.97
C PRO A 32 -16.83 10.93 2.51
N PHE A 33 -16.11 10.21 3.37
CA PHE A 33 -14.83 10.69 3.90
C PHE A 33 -13.80 10.82 2.78
N PHE A 34 -13.68 9.79 1.93
CA PHE A 34 -12.74 9.83 0.80
C PHE A 34 -13.11 10.97 -0.17
N ALA A 35 -14.38 11.08 -0.55
CA ALA A 35 -14.85 12.11 -1.47
C ALA A 35 -14.56 13.52 -0.92
N HIS A 36 -14.81 13.73 0.37
CA HIS A 36 -14.56 15.03 1.01
C HIS A 36 -13.07 15.37 1.06
N ASN A 37 -12.21 14.38 1.22
CA ASN A 37 -10.77 14.55 1.38
C ASN A 37 -9.96 14.14 0.16
N ALA A 38 -10.60 13.97 -1.00
CA ALA A 38 -9.94 13.43 -2.19
C ALA A 38 -8.72 14.25 -2.63
N ALA A 39 -8.78 15.58 -2.51
CA ALA A 39 -7.68 16.46 -2.90
C ALA A 39 -6.41 16.19 -2.07
N VAL A 40 -6.56 15.76 -0.83
CA VAL A 40 -5.45 15.41 0.05
C VAL A 40 -5.04 13.95 -0.11
N LEU A 41 -6.02 13.04 -0.18
CA LEU A 41 -5.76 11.60 -0.19
C LEU A 41 -5.24 11.08 -1.52
N LEU A 42 -5.73 11.61 -2.65
CA LEU A 42 -5.31 11.09 -3.96
C LEU A 42 -3.81 11.22 -4.22
N PRO A 43 -3.14 12.34 -3.91
CA PRO A 43 -1.68 12.41 -4.05
C PRO A 43 -0.94 11.40 -3.18
N VAL A 44 -1.43 11.13 -1.98
CA VAL A 44 -0.83 10.13 -1.08
C VAL A 44 -1.02 8.71 -1.64
N VAL A 45 -2.22 8.40 -2.14
CA VAL A 45 -2.49 7.13 -2.82
C VAL A 45 -1.59 6.97 -4.05
N GLY A 46 -1.42 8.04 -4.83
CA GLY A 46 -0.50 8.03 -5.97
C GLY A 46 0.93 7.71 -5.56
N ALA A 47 1.42 8.34 -4.49
CA ALA A 47 2.76 8.07 -3.96
C ALA A 47 2.89 6.62 -3.47
N MET A 48 1.86 6.10 -2.82
CA MET A 48 1.82 4.69 -2.40
C MET A 48 1.99 3.75 -3.59
N ILE A 49 1.27 3.99 -4.68
CA ILE A 49 1.34 3.18 -5.89
C ILE A 49 2.75 3.25 -6.50
N LEU A 50 3.34 4.45 -6.57
CA LEU A 50 4.69 4.62 -7.13
C LEU A 50 5.75 3.91 -6.28
N LYS A 51 5.63 3.96 -4.96
CA LYS A 51 6.52 3.21 -4.06
C LYS A 51 6.41 1.71 -4.29
N TRP A 52 5.18 1.20 -4.42
CA TRP A 52 4.96 -0.21 -4.70
C TRP A 52 5.56 -0.61 -6.04
N GLN A 53 5.37 0.22 -7.07
CA GLN A 53 5.94 -0.03 -8.40
C GLN A 53 7.47 0.00 -8.37
N ALA A 54 8.06 0.91 -7.60
CA ALA A 54 9.51 0.98 -7.43
C ALA A 54 10.04 -0.29 -6.76
N SER A 55 9.36 -0.78 -5.72
CA SER A 55 9.69 -2.04 -5.06
C SER A 55 9.64 -3.20 -6.05
N ASP A 56 8.54 -3.31 -6.80
CA ASP A 56 8.36 -4.37 -7.78
C ASP A 56 9.48 -4.37 -8.83
N LYS A 57 9.86 -3.19 -9.31
CA LYS A 57 10.92 -3.06 -10.31
C LYS A 57 12.26 -3.61 -9.83
N VAL A 58 12.67 -3.26 -8.60
CA VAL A 58 13.96 -3.74 -8.09
C VAL A 58 13.90 -5.21 -7.70
N GLU A 59 12.74 -5.70 -7.26
CA GLU A 59 12.55 -7.13 -6.99
C GLU A 59 12.71 -7.96 -8.27
N ARG A 60 12.11 -7.53 -9.36
CA ARG A 60 12.22 -8.21 -10.67
C ARG A 60 13.63 -8.17 -11.22
N ALA A 61 14.39 -7.11 -10.92
CA ALA A 61 15.78 -7.00 -11.34
C ALA A 61 16.74 -7.82 -10.45
N GLY A 62 16.25 -8.51 -9.43
CA GLY A 62 17.08 -9.30 -8.53
C GLY A 62 17.75 -8.46 -7.44
N HIS A 63 17.27 -7.26 -7.18
CA HIS A 63 17.87 -6.32 -6.23
C HIS A 63 16.99 -6.05 -5.00
N ALA A 64 16.16 -7.04 -4.62
CA ALA A 64 15.37 -6.93 -3.40
C ALA A 64 16.25 -6.64 -2.18
N SER A 65 15.83 -5.70 -1.34
CA SER A 65 16.60 -5.21 -0.22
C SER A 65 15.69 -4.69 0.89
N ALA A 66 16.28 -4.22 1.98
CA ALA A 66 15.53 -3.54 3.03
C ALA A 66 14.78 -2.31 2.48
N GLN A 67 15.34 -1.61 1.51
CA GLN A 67 14.67 -0.46 0.89
C GLN A 67 13.40 -0.89 0.15
N SER A 68 13.47 -1.91 -0.71
CA SER A 68 12.28 -2.38 -1.43
C SER A 68 11.25 -2.95 -0.46
N TYR A 69 11.68 -3.59 0.61
CA TYR A 69 10.79 -4.03 1.69
C TYR A 69 10.02 -2.85 2.30
N MET A 70 10.70 -1.73 2.59
CA MET A 70 10.05 -0.54 3.14
C MET A 70 9.12 0.12 2.14
N TRP A 71 9.47 0.14 0.86
CA TRP A 71 8.63 0.77 -0.18
C TRP A 71 7.31 0.04 -0.38
N ARG A 72 7.24 -1.25 -0.07
CA ARG A 72 5.98 -2.01 -0.12
C ARG A 72 4.99 -1.59 0.95
N ALA A 73 5.43 -0.88 1.97
CA ALA A 73 4.60 -0.44 3.08
C ALA A 73 3.92 0.92 2.85
N GLY A 74 3.88 1.40 1.61
CA GLY A 74 3.30 2.70 1.27
C GLY A 74 1.83 2.88 1.67
N PHE A 75 1.07 1.78 1.79
CA PHE A 75 -0.31 1.82 2.29
C PHE A 75 -0.41 2.53 3.65
N TYR A 76 0.58 2.35 4.51
CA TYR A 76 0.57 2.96 5.85
C TYR A 76 0.76 4.47 5.81
N ASP A 77 1.30 5.02 4.72
CA ASP A 77 1.32 6.48 4.51
C ASP A 77 -0.10 7.02 4.34
N VAL A 78 -0.96 6.28 3.65
CA VAL A 78 -2.37 6.63 3.50
C VAL A 78 -3.07 6.58 4.86
N VAL A 79 -2.81 5.54 5.65
CA VAL A 79 -3.39 5.41 7.00
C VAL A 79 -2.96 6.57 7.88
N LEU A 80 -1.67 6.95 7.84
CA LEU A 80 -1.17 8.11 8.60
C LEU A 80 -1.89 9.39 8.20
N MET A 81 -2.12 9.60 6.91
CA MET A 81 -2.84 10.80 6.46
C MET A 81 -4.28 10.81 6.94
N VAL A 82 -4.95 9.66 6.92
CA VAL A 82 -6.32 9.54 7.46
C VAL A 82 -6.34 9.85 8.95
N VAL A 83 -5.40 9.32 9.72
CA VAL A 83 -5.28 9.61 11.15
C VAL A 83 -5.10 11.11 11.38
N GLN A 84 -4.26 11.76 10.59
CA GLN A 84 -4.05 13.20 10.69
C GLN A 84 -5.32 14.01 10.38
N LEU A 85 -6.04 13.62 9.33
CA LEU A 85 -7.26 14.30 8.92
C LEU A 85 -8.37 14.17 9.97
N VAL A 86 -8.45 13.01 10.63
CA VAL A 86 -9.50 12.74 11.63
C VAL A 86 -9.16 13.33 12.99
N HIS A 87 -7.90 13.18 13.43
CA HIS A 87 -7.48 13.48 14.81
C HIS A 87 -6.49 14.64 14.94
N GLY A 88 -5.98 15.16 13.82
CA GLY A 88 -5.01 16.24 13.80
C GLY A 88 -3.55 15.77 13.81
N ALA A 89 -2.64 16.70 13.50
CA ALA A 89 -1.23 16.39 13.29
C ALA A 89 -0.54 15.91 14.57
N ARG A 90 -0.89 16.47 15.72
CA ARG A 90 -0.26 16.09 17.01
C ARG A 90 -0.61 14.65 17.37
N TYR A 91 -1.87 14.29 17.29
CA TYR A 91 -2.30 12.91 17.53
C TYR A 91 -1.61 11.95 16.56
N ALA A 92 -1.54 12.32 15.29
CA ALA A 92 -0.87 11.49 14.28
C ALA A 92 0.61 11.30 14.62
N ALA A 93 1.32 12.36 15.02
CA ALA A 93 2.72 12.27 15.40
C ALA A 93 2.93 11.36 16.61
N ASP A 94 2.05 11.46 17.61
CA ASP A 94 2.15 10.67 18.83
C ASP A 94 1.88 9.18 18.58
N ASN A 95 1.13 8.84 17.52
CA ASN A 95 0.70 7.47 17.22
C ASN A 95 1.28 6.91 15.92
N ALA A 96 2.11 7.67 15.21
CA ALA A 96 2.65 7.24 13.92
C ALA A 96 3.42 5.92 14.02
N HIS A 97 4.17 5.70 15.10
CA HIS A 97 4.93 4.47 15.29
C HIS A 97 4.02 3.24 15.42
N PHE A 98 2.83 3.38 16.01
CA PHE A 98 1.86 2.30 16.08
C PHE A 98 1.32 1.97 14.68
N VAL A 99 1.00 3.00 13.90
CA VAL A 99 0.48 2.81 12.54
C VAL A 99 1.52 2.12 11.67
N LEU A 100 2.76 2.61 11.67
CA LEU A 100 3.84 2.02 10.88
C LEU A 100 4.19 0.61 11.36
N GLY A 101 4.03 0.34 12.65
CA GLY A 101 4.25 -0.98 13.22
C GLY A 101 3.21 -2.02 12.83
N LEU A 102 2.11 -1.62 12.19
CA LEU A 102 1.12 -2.57 11.68
C LEU A 102 1.61 -3.34 10.43
N TYR A 103 2.72 -2.91 9.83
CA TYR A 103 3.32 -3.63 8.72
C TYR A 103 3.72 -5.04 9.19
N GLY A 104 2.93 -6.05 8.79
CA GLY A 104 3.05 -7.40 9.33
C GLY A 104 4.09 -8.27 8.67
N GLU A 105 4.65 -7.85 7.53
CA GLU A 105 5.68 -8.63 6.84
C GLU A 105 7.03 -8.43 7.52
N ARG A 106 7.74 -9.52 7.78
CA ARG A 106 9.08 -9.45 8.38
C ARG A 106 10.13 -9.34 7.29
N LEU A 107 11.15 -8.50 7.54
CA LEU A 107 12.24 -8.29 6.60
C LEU A 107 12.94 -9.60 6.21
N ASN A 108 13.24 -10.45 7.17
CA ASN A 108 13.93 -11.72 6.90
C ASN A 108 13.08 -12.65 6.02
N ASP A 109 11.78 -12.71 6.26
CA ASP A 109 10.86 -13.52 5.46
C ASP A 109 10.78 -12.97 4.04
N TYR A 110 10.70 -11.65 3.91
CA TYR A 110 10.68 -10.96 2.61
C TYR A 110 11.95 -11.24 1.82
N LEU A 111 13.12 -11.04 2.42
CA LEU A 111 14.40 -11.28 1.74
C LEU A 111 14.56 -12.75 1.36
N GLY A 112 14.07 -13.66 2.20
CA GLY A 112 14.13 -15.10 1.95
C GLY A 112 13.38 -15.51 0.68
N GLU A 113 12.29 -14.84 0.33
CA GLU A 113 11.53 -15.11 -0.89
C GLU A 113 12.39 -14.93 -2.15
N PHE A 114 13.31 -13.98 -2.13
CA PHE A 114 14.15 -13.65 -3.29
C PHE A 114 15.48 -14.38 -3.29
N GLN A 115 15.95 -14.84 -2.15
CA GLN A 115 17.20 -15.61 -2.04
C GLN A 115 17.02 -17.04 -2.54
N ASN A 116 15.81 -17.59 -2.45
CA ASN A 116 15.50 -18.97 -2.81
C ASN A 116 14.88 -19.10 -4.21
N ALA A 117 14.76 -18.02 -4.93
CA ALA A 117 14.14 -17.99 -6.25
C ALA A 117 15.10 -18.41 -7.38
#